data_cd5e41d8b4f9407092a44f6d8915db38
#
_entry.id   cd5e41d8b4f9407092a44f6d8915db38
#
_cell.length_a   1.000
_cell.length_b   1.000
_cell.length_c   1.000
_cell.angle_alpha   90.00
_cell.angle_beta   90.00
_cell.angle_gamma   90.00
#
_symmetry.space_group_name_H-M   'P 1'
#
loop_
_entity.id
_entity.type
_entity.pdbx_description
1 polymer ?
#
loop_
_entity_poly.entity_id
_entity_poly.type
_entity_poly.pdbx_seq_one_letter_code
_entity_poly.pdbx_strand_id
1 'polypeptide(L)'
;MQTVFIDGRQYADGHALHQALQRMLSLPEWYGCNADALYDCLSGRTEPLVIRILHPGEGDTAAALSKCIRVFRDLGHTVSTI
;
A
#
# COMPACT_ATOMS: atom_id res chain seq x y z
N MET A 1 5.03 -10.94 -11.56
CA MET A 1 4.30 -10.83 -10.26
C MET A 1 5.27 -10.31 -9.21
N GLN A 2 4.84 -9.31 -8.44
CA GLN A 2 5.64 -8.74 -7.36
C GLN A 2 4.95 -9.02 -6.03
N THR A 3 5.72 -9.45 -5.03
CA THR A 3 5.20 -9.66 -3.67
C THR A 3 5.72 -8.56 -2.76
N VAL A 4 4.84 -7.93 -2.02
CA VAL A 4 5.15 -6.84 -1.09
C VAL A 4 4.70 -7.25 0.30
N PHE A 5 5.60 -7.15 1.27
CA PHE A 5 5.32 -7.42 2.67
C PHE A 5 5.15 -6.10 3.43
N ILE A 6 4.07 -5.98 4.17
CA ILE A 6 3.77 -4.78 4.95
C ILE A 6 3.58 -5.16 6.41
N ASP A 7 4.42 -4.61 7.29
CA ASP A 7 4.24 -4.71 8.73
C ASP A 7 3.89 -3.32 9.26
N GLY A 8 2.61 -3.11 9.58
CA GLY A 8 2.11 -1.81 10.03
C GLY A 8 2.76 -1.28 11.29
N ARG A 9 3.40 -2.16 12.08
CA ARG A 9 4.12 -1.75 13.30
C ARG A 9 5.40 -0.97 13.02
N GLN A 10 5.91 -1.04 11.78
CA GLN A 10 7.16 -0.39 11.41
C GLN A 10 6.98 1.08 11.02
N TYR A 11 5.75 1.55 10.93
CA TYR A 11 5.45 2.90 10.43
C TYR A 11 4.79 3.72 11.53
N ALA A 12 5.32 4.93 11.75
CA ALA A 12 4.81 5.81 12.81
C ALA A 12 3.41 6.35 12.51
N ASP A 13 3.10 6.53 11.22
CA ASP A 13 1.81 7.07 10.78
C ASP A 13 1.54 6.67 9.32
N GLY A 14 0.41 7.10 8.79
CA GLY A 14 0.03 6.79 7.41
C GLY A 14 0.97 7.38 6.38
N HIS A 15 1.53 8.55 6.65
CA HIS A 15 2.49 9.17 5.74
C HIS A 15 3.75 8.31 5.58
N ALA A 16 4.29 7.80 6.71
CA ALA A 16 5.44 6.90 6.68
C ALA A 16 5.13 5.61 5.91
N LEU A 17 3.93 5.06 6.07
CA LEU A 17 3.49 3.91 5.30
C LEU A 17 3.49 4.21 3.80
N HIS A 18 2.93 5.34 3.39
CA HIS A 18 2.88 5.72 1.98
C HIS A 18 4.27 5.96 1.39
N GLN A 19 5.19 6.53 2.18
CA GLN A 19 6.58 6.69 1.73
C GLN A 19 7.25 5.33 1.49
N ALA A 20 6.97 4.35 2.35
CA ALA A 20 7.48 3.00 2.16
C ALA A 20 6.90 2.35 0.90
N LEU A 21 5.60 2.52 0.65
CA LEU A 21 4.95 2.02 -0.57
C LEU A 21 5.55 2.67 -1.81
N GLN A 22 5.86 3.96 -1.75
CA GLN A 22 6.51 4.67 -2.85
C GLN A 22 7.82 3.99 -3.24
N ARG A 23 8.63 3.62 -2.25
CA ARG A 23 9.90 2.93 -2.50
C ARG A 23 9.69 1.50 -3.00
N MET A 24 8.83 0.74 -2.34
CA MET A 24 8.60 -0.68 -2.65
C MET A 24 7.99 -0.88 -4.02
N LEU A 25 7.12 0.03 -4.44
CA LEU A 25 6.39 -0.08 -5.71
C LEU A 25 6.96 0.81 -6.80
N SER A 26 8.05 1.51 -6.53
CA SER A 26 8.70 2.44 -7.47
C SER A 26 7.73 3.48 -8.00
N LEU A 27 6.95 4.07 -7.10
CA LEU A 27 6.00 5.12 -7.46
C LEU A 27 6.74 6.42 -7.79
N PRO A 28 6.15 7.32 -8.60
CA PRO A 28 6.83 8.55 -8.99
C PRO A 28 7.08 9.49 -7.80
N GLU A 29 8.03 10.39 -7.98
CA GLU A 29 8.40 11.37 -6.93
C GLU A 29 7.23 12.25 -6.51
N TRP A 30 6.31 12.52 -7.44
CA TRP A 30 5.13 13.34 -7.17
C TRP A 30 3.99 12.58 -6.49
N TYR A 31 4.24 11.34 -6.07
CA TYR A 31 3.23 10.55 -5.37
C TYR A 31 2.69 11.29 -4.14
N GLY A 32 1.37 11.47 -4.07
CA GLY A 32 0.71 12.31 -3.07
C GLY A 32 0.50 11.68 -1.69
N CYS A 33 1.03 10.48 -1.45
CA CYS A 33 0.97 9.79 -0.15
C CYS A 33 -0.45 9.67 0.42
N ASN A 34 -1.39 9.31 -0.43
CA ASN A 34 -2.76 9.01 -0.01
C ASN A 34 -3.36 7.92 -0.91
N ALA A 35 -4.53 7.39 -0.51
CA ALA A 35 -5.14 6.27 -1.23
C ALA A 35 -5.56 6.65 -2.65
N ASP A 36 -6.02 7.88 -2.87
CA ASP A 36 -6.41 8.33 -4.20
C ASP A 36 -5.20 8.38 -5.14
N ALA A 37 -4.07 8.89 -4.65
CA ALA A 37 -2.83 8.91 -5.41
C ALA A 37 -2.33 7.48 -5.69
N LEU A 38 -2.47 6.59 -4.72
CA LEU A 38 -2.10 5.18 -4.90
C LEU A 38 -2.94 4.54 -6.00
N TYR A 39 -4.24 4.76 -5.98
CA TYR A 39 -5.13 4.26 -7.03
C TYR A 39 -4.70 4.77 -8.41
N ASP A 40 -4.45 6.07 -8.53
CA ASP A 40 -4.05 6.67 -9.80
C ASP A 40 -2.73 6.10 -10.31
N CYS A 41 -1.75 5.93 -9.41
CA CYS A 41 -0.44 5.39 -9.80
C CYS A 41 -0.51 3.93 -10.20
N LEU A 42 -1.38 3.14 -9.58
CA LEU A 42 -1.48 1.71 -9.86
C LEU A 42 -2.47 1.37 -10.97
N SER A 43 -3.38 2.27 -11.32
CA SER A 43 -4.43 1.97 -12.31
C SER A 43 -3.88 1.67 -13.69
N GLY A 44 -2.71 2.21 -14.03
CA GLY A 44 -2.03 1.90 -15.29
C GLY A 44 -1.10 0.69 -15.24
N ARG A 45 -1.00 0.05 -14.10
CA ARG A 45 -0.07 -1.06 -13.89
C ARG A 45 -0.70 -2.36 -14.37
N THR A 46 0.01 -3.10 -15.19
CA THR A 46 -0.47 -4.38 -15.72
C THR A 46 0.07 -5.57 -14.94
N GLU A 47 1.19 -5.40 -14.23
CA GLU A 47 1.80 -6.48 -13.46
C GLU A 47 0.99 -6.74 -12.17
N PRO A 48 0.58 -8.00 -11.91
CA PRO A 48 -0.13 -8.30 -10.67
C PRO A 48 0.76 -8.14 -9.44
N LEU A 49 0.14 -7.65 -8.36
CA LEU A 49 0.78 -7.52 -7.06
C LEU A 49 0.19 -8.50 -6.08
N VAL A 50 1.04 -9.06 -5.22
CA VAL A 50 0.63 -9.83 -4.06
C VAL A 50 1.06 -9.06 -2.82
N ILE A 51 0.08 -8.65 -2.03
CA ILE A 51 0.33 -7.86 -0.82
C ILE A 51 0.11 -8.77 0.39
N ARG A 52 1.15 -8.92 1.20
CA ARG A 52 1.14 -9.74 2.41
C ARG A 52 1.22 -8.84 3.63
N ILE A 53 0.17 -8.83 4.43
CA ILE A 53 0.09 -7.97 5.62
C ILE A 53 0.53 -8.80 6.83
N LEU A 54 1.65 -8.43 7.44
CA LEU A 54 2.18 -9.09 8.62
C LEU A 54 1.48 -8.61 9.90
N HIS A 55 1.15 -7.32 9.94
CA HIS A 55 0.42 -6.71 11.04
C HIS A 55 -0.28 -5.46 10.53
N PRO A 56 -1.55 -5.22 10.92
CA PRO A 56 -2.30 -4.07 10.39
C PRO A 56 -1.84 -2.71 10.93
N GLY A 57 -1.01 -2.68 11.97
CA GLY A 57 -0.66 -1.44 12.63
C GLY A 57 -1.75 -0.95 13.57
N GLU A 58 -1.60 0.28 14.06
CA GLU A 58 -2.55 0.90 14.99
C GLU A 58 -2.77 2.36 14.59
N GLY A 59 -3.87 2.95 15.08
CA GLY A 59 -4.17 4.36 14.91
C GLY A 59 -4.18 4.81 13.45
N ASP A 60 -3.45 5.88 13.17
CA ASP A 60 -3.39 6.48 11.83
C ASP A 60 -2.82 5.52 10.78
N THR A 61 -1.81 4.74 11.16
CA THR A 61 -1.23 3.74 10.26
C THR A 61 -2.26 2.69 9.86
N ALA A 62 -3.03 2.17 10.81
CA ALA A 62 -4.06 1.17 10.54
C ALA A 62 -5.15 1.75 9.63
N ALA A 63 -5.56 2.99 9.86
CA ALA A 63 -6.55 3.65 9.01
C ALA A 63 -6.05 3.82 7.58
N ALA A 64 -4.80 4.26 7.42
CA ALA A 64 -4.19 4.42 6.11
C ALA A 64 -4.04 3.09 5.38
N LEU A 65 -3.57 2.06 6.10
CA LEU A 65 -3.38 0.73 5.52
C LEU A 65 -4.72 0.14 5.06
N SER A 66 -5.78 0.33 5.81
CA SER A 66 -7.12 -0.14 5.44
C SER A 66 -7.56 0.44 4.10
N LYS A 67 -7.31 1.72 3.87
CA LYS A 67 -7.62 2.38 2.60
C LYS A 67 -6.75 1.86 1.46
N CYS A 68 -5.47 1.62 1.73
CA CYS A 68 -4.57 1.04 0.74
C CYS A 68 -5.00 -0.37 0.33
N ILE A 69 -5.41 -1.19 1.28
CA ILE A 69 -5.91 -2.54 1.01
C ILE A 69 -7.12 -2.48 0.07
N ARG A 70 -8.04 -1.55 0.30
CA ARG A 70 -9.19 -1.36 -0.58
C ARG A 70 -8.75 -1.03 -2.00
N VAL A 71 -7.78 -0.14 -2.16
CA VAL A 71 -7.24 0.21 -3.47
C VAL A 71 -6.66 -1.03 -4.17
N PHE A 72 -5.84 -1.81 -3.48
CA PHE A 72 -5.25 -3.02 -4.06
C PHE A 72 -6.33 -3.99 -4.53
N ARG A 73 -7.34 -4.23 -3.70
CA ARG A 73 -8.44 -5.15 -4.05
C ARG A 73 -9.28 -4.63 -5.20
N ASP A 74 -9.59 -3.34 -5.21
CA ASP A 74 -10.40 -2.73 -6.28
C ASP A 74 -9.70 -2.84 -7.63
N LEU A 75 -8.37 -2.83 -7.64
CA LEU A 75 -7.57 -2.97 -8.86
C LEU A 75 -7.24 -4.42 -9.20
N GLY A 76 -7.79 -5.39 -8.45
CA GLY A 76 -7.63 -6.80 -8.76
C GLY A 76 -6.36 -7.45 -8.22
N HIS A 77 -5.63 -6.78 -7.35
CA HIS A 77 -4.45 -7.36 -6.72
C HIS A 77 -4.83 -8.26 -5.54
N THR A 78 -3.97 -9.20 -5.23
CA THR A 78 -4.19 -10.14 -4.14
C THR A 78 -3.70 -9.53 -2.82
N VAL A 79 -4.55 -9.54 -1.80
CA VAL A 79 -4.18 -9.10 -0.46
C VAL A 79 -4.49 -10.22 0.53
N SER A 80 -3.51 -10.57 1.34
CA SER A 80 -3.70 -11.56 2.40
C SER A 80 -3.05 -11.09 3.70
N THR A 81 -3.66 -11.47 4.81
CA THR A 81 -3.13 -11.21 6.15
C THR A 81 -2.51 -12.50 6.68
N ILE A 82 -1.33 -12.37 7.21
CA ILE A 82 -0.62 -13.52 7.79
C ILE A 82 -0.98 -13.67 9.26
#